data_2f098c375791a426438fb0ab0ee1f7b5
#
_entry.id   2f098c375791a426438fb0ab0ee1f7b5
#
_cell.length_a   1.000
_cell.length_b   1.000
_cell.length_c   1.000
_cell.angle_alpha   90.00
_cell.angle_beta   90.00
_cell.angle_gamma   90.00
#
_symmetry.space_group_name_H-M   'P 1'
#
loop_
_entity.id
_entity.type
_entity.pdbx_description
1 polymer ?
#
loop_
_entity_poly.entity_id
_entity_poly.type
_entity_poly.pdbx_seq_one_letter_code
_entity_poly.pdbx_strand_id
1 'polypeptide(L)'
;MSINESILQRTKNYFRCVGTLYETNLKREVCDIKITNENGQSEKVEGERINGGFTVRTANGIHTFNVYGTNLTNKGKENPMWPMYLKMLEWVPEIDRKDDEIPTSLNVEGTIRINDYVNQQGNVSTTLRWNVNKAQKAKTVLDENVPTGTALKATLYIQSIKKEIVNEEETGRLLLTLYGADNKGACFPVKAIVNEDLAEDFEDCYEVGMTVPFDFELIARHIGGRVGEKKFGRKTKVAVNNGFDVQELILVGGEDEIEEPESLVETDENGNEILVKTDWINPTTMDKAIKIRENYLNELVGKSKDDNKRTLLQTKKEAAKERLKSKATTNTPWDTDFDNDDDNFDFEDLNW
;
A
#
# COMPACT_ATOMS: atom_id res chain seq x y z
N MET A 1 25.06 7.92 24.32
CA MET A 1 24.66 8.21 22.92
C MET A 1 23.67 9.36 23.01
N SER A 2 23.93 10.49 22.34
CA SER A 2 22.97 11.58 22.31
C SER A 2 21.70 11.14 21.60
N ILE A 3 20.56 11.40 22.19
CA ILE A 3 19.25 11.15 21.58
C ILE A 3 19.12 12.07 20.37
N ASN A 4 18.74 11.52 19.23
CA ASN A 4 18.58 12.30 18.01
C ASN A 4 17.13 12.84 17.96
N GLU A 5 16.93 14.04 18.47
CA GLU A 5 15.65 14.78 18.49
C GLU A 5 15.09 15.03 17.08
N SER A 6 15.91 14.84 16.05
CA SER A 6 15.50 15.06 14.64
C SER A 6 14.82 13.84 14.01
N ILE A 7 14.57 12.76 14.74
CA ILE A 7 13.87 11.57 14.24
C ILE A 7 12.38 11.72 14.51
N LEU A 8 11.56 11.59 13.45
CA LEU A 8 10.11 11.54 13.60
C LEU A 8 9.70 10.35 14.47
N GLN A 9 8.86 10.61 15.47
CA GLN A 9 8.22 9.56 16.24
C GLN A 9 7.04 8.98 15.44
N ARG A 10 6.77 7.70 15.67
CA ARG A 10 5.62 7.03 15.05
C ARG A 10 4.32 7.71 15.46
N THR A 11 3.52 8.12 14.48
CA THR A 11 2.18 8.63 14.73
C THR A 11 1.15 7.51 14.86
N LYS A 12 0.08 7.78 15.59
CA LYS A 12 -1.04 6.86 15.70
C LYS A 12 -1.76 6.78 14.34
N ASN A 13 -2.00 5.59 13.86
CA ASN A 13 -2.93 5.33 12.78
C ASN A 13 -3.58 3.97 13.00
N TYR A 14 -4.88 3.95 13.00
CA TYR A 14 -5.67 2.76 13.28
C TYR A 14 -6.96 2.79 12.49
N PHE A 15 -7.24 1.73 11.77
CA PHE A 15 -8.53 1.59 11.09
C PHE A 15 -9.36 0.46 11.67
N ARG A 16 -10.67 0.60 11.54
CA ARG A 16 -11.64 -0.44 11.80
C ARG A 16 -12.62 -0.53 10.62
N CYS A 17 -12.87 -1.75 10.17
CA CYS A 17 -13.86 -2.03 9.14
C CYS A 17 -14.86 -3.06 9.67
N VAL A 18 -16.14 -2.80 9.44
CA VAL A 18 -17.23 -3.73 9.69
C VAL A 18 -17.98 -3.94 8.38
N GLY A 19 -18.12 -5.18 7.94
CA GLY A 19 -18.79 -5.49 6.68
C GLY A 19 -18.82 -6.98 6.37
N THR A 20 -19.25 -7.32 5.17
CA THR A 20 -19.35 -8.71 4.69
C THR A 20 -18.15 -9.05 3.81
N LEU A 21 -17.53 -10.21 4.03
CA LEU A 21 -16.46 -10.70 3.17
C LEU A 21 -16.98 -10.88 1.75
N TYR A 22 -16.44 -10.10 0.82
CA TYR A 22 -16.86 -10.15 -0.59
C TYR A 22 -16.03 -11.16 -1.38
N GLU A 23 -14.70 -11.07 -1.31
CA GLU A 23 -13.74 -11.90 -2.04
C GLU A 23 -12.48 -12.12 -1.19
N THR A 24 -11.77 -13.23 -1.42
CA THR A 24 -10.47 -13.49 -0.78
C THR A 24 -9.49 -14.15 -1.76
N ASN A 25 -8.22 -13.75 -1.68
CA ASN A 25 -7.12 -14.38 -2.41
C ASN A 25 -5.97 -14.80 -1.49
N LEU A 26 -6.28 -15.03 -0.21
CA LEU A 26 -5.30 -15.46 0.79
C LEU A 26 -4.68 -16.81 0.42
N LYS A 27 -3.35 -16.90 0.52
CA LYS A 27 -2.59 -18.12 0.25
C LYS A 27 -1.67 -18.45 1.40
N ARG A 28 -1.61 -19.75 1.73
CA ARG A 28 -0.62 -20.31 2.65
C ARG A 28 0.52 -20.93 1.85
N GLU A 29 1.74 -20.57 2.18
CA GLU A 29 2.95 -20.97 1.45
C GLU A 29 4.05 -21.32 2.43
N VAL A 30 4.87 -22.34 2.11
CA VAL A 30 6.13 -22.62 2.78
C VAL A 30 7.19 -21.65 2.24
N CYS A 31 7.98 -21.04 3.10
CA CYS A 31 8.99 -20.07 2.72
C CYS A 31 10.11 -19.95 3.75
N ASP A 32 11.24 -19.39 3.32
CA ASP A 32 12.31 -18.98 4.22
C ASP A 32 11.88 -17.75 5.03
N ILE A 33 11.89 -17.87 6.35
CA ILE A 33 11.64 -16.76 7.27
C ILE A 33 12.99 -16.28 7.81
N LYS A 34 13.22 -14.97 7.70
CA LYS A 34 14.40 -14.33 8.26
C LYS A 34 14.17 -14.07 9.75
N ILE A 35 14.94 -14.71 10.60
CA ILE A 35 14.93 -14.50 12.04
C ILE A 35 16.25 -13.86 12.50
N THR A 36 16.21 -13.22 13.66
CA THR A 36 17.40 -12.69 14.34
C THR A 36 17.62 -13.50 15.60
N ASN A 37 18.75 -14.20 15.67
CA ASN A 37 19.11 -15.01 16.83
C ASN A 37 19.53 -14.12 18.04
N GLU A 38 19.78 -14.74 19.18
CA GLU A 38 20.15 -14.04 20.42
C GLU A 38 21.45 -13.24 20.29
N ASN A 39 22.32 -13.59 19.36
CA ASN A 39 23.57 -12.89 19.06
C ASN A 39 23.38 -11.72 18.06
N GLY A 40 22.15 -11.40 17.67
CA GLY A 40 21.85 -10.34 16.71
C GLY A 40 22.14 -10.70 15.24
N GLN A 41 22.51 -11.96 14.95
CA GLN A 41 22.77 -12.43 13.59
C GLN A 41 21.45 -12.83 12.91
N SER A 42 21.35 -12.53 11.63
CA SER A 42 20.20 -12.95 10.83
C SER A 42 20.45 -14.31 10.19
N GLU A 43 19.50 -15.21 10.38
CA GLU A 43 19.47 -16.51 9.74
C GLU A 43 18.14 -16.76 9.04
N LYS A 44 18.11 -17.72 8.12
CA LYS A 44 16.91 -18.15 7.44
C LYS A 44 16.48 -19.51 7.96
N VAL A 45 15.24 -19.62 8.36
CA VAL A 45 14.61 -20.87 8.81
C VAL A 45 13.40 -21.16 7.95
N GLU A 46 13.16 -22.43 7.68
CA GLU A 46 11.93 -22.84 7.01
C GLU A 46 10.72 -22.58 7.89
N GLY A 47 9.69 -22.02 7.31
CA GLY A 47 8.45 -21.74 7.99
C GLY A 47 7.32 -21.53 7.00
N GLU A 48 6.20 -21.04 7.51
CA GLU A 48 5.00 -20.82 6.71
C GLU A 48 4.59 -19.35 6.77
N ARG A 49 4.03 -18.88 5.68
CA ARG A 49 3.39 -17.56 5.62
C ARG A 49 1.99 -17.65 5.04
N ILE A 50 1.13 -16.73 5.48
CA ILE A 50 -0.12 -16.40 4.82
C ILE A 50 0.05 -15.00 4.26
N ASN A 51 -0.19 -14.85 2.97
CA ASN A 51 -0.14 -13.57 2.29
C ASN A 51 -1.30 -13.45 1.30
N GLY A 52 -1.57 -12.21 0.88
CA GLY A 52 -2.64 -11.89 -0.05
C GLY A 52 -3.52 -10.78 0.49
N GLY A 53 -4.79 -10.83 0.13
CA GLY A 53 -5.77 -9.86 0.58
C GLY A 53 -7.16 -10.45 0.58
N PHE A 54 -8.07 -9.66 1.09
CA PHE A 54 -9.49 -9.89 0.98
C PHE A 54 -10.21 -8.55 0.84
N THR A 55 -11.39 -8.59 0.26
CA THR A 55 -12.25 -7.43 0.12
C THR A 55 -13.48 -7.57 1.00
N VAL A 56 -13.91 -6.46 1.57
CA VAL A 56 -15.09 -6.38 2.45
C VAL A 56 -16.07 -5.41 1.81
N ARG A 57 -17.30 -5.87 1.64
CA ARG A 57 -18.43 -5.02 1.23
C ARG A 57 -18.98 -4.31 2.46
N THR A 58 -19.12 -3.00 2.35
CA THR A 58 -19.72 -2.13 3.36
C THR A 58 -20.81 -1.26 2.72
N ALA A 59 -21.49 -0.44 3.51
CA ALA A 59 -22.43 0.56 2.99
C ALA A 59 -21.72 1.59 2.08
N ASN A 60 -20.42 1.85 2.34
CA ASN A 60 -19.62 2.85 1.63
C ASN A 60 -18.79 2.26 0.48
N GLY A 61 -19.10 1.02 0.06
CA GLY A 61 -18.46 0.35 -1.07
C GLY A 61 -17.65 -0.88 -0.70
N ILE A 62 -16.76 -1.30 -1.61
CA ILE A 62 -15.90 -2.47 -1.44
C ILE A 62 -14.48 -2.03 -1.12
N HIS A 63 -13.93 -2.50 -0.01
CA HIS A 63 -12.63 -2.10 0.51
C HIS A 63 -11.68 -3.29 0.54
N THR A 64 -10.43 -3.06 0.10
CA THR A 64 -9.40 -4.10 0.03
C THR A 64 -8.44 -4.00 1.20
N PHE A 65 -8.21 -5.13 1.88
CA PHE A 65 -7.31 -5.26 3.02
C PHE A 65 -6.19 -6.25 2.70
N ASN A 66 -4.98 -5.93 3.18
CA ASN A 66 -3.80 -6.72 2.96
C ASN A 66 -3.47 -7.53 4.21
N VAL A 67 -3.16 -8.80 4.01
CA VAL A 67 -2.74 -9.73 5.05
C VAL A 67 -1.35 -10.22 4.75
N TYR A 68 -0.48 -10.11 5.74
CA TYR A 68 0.82 -10.75 5.72
C TYR A 68 1.15 -11.24 7.13
N GLY A 69 1.32 -12.52 7.28
CA GLY A 69 1.68 -13.14 8.55
C GLY A 69 2.55 -14.37 8.35
N THR A 70 3.48 -14.59 9.26
CA THR A 70 4.33 -15.77 9.30
C THR A 70 4.05 -16.56 10.57
N ASN A 71 4.25 -17.88 10.55
CA ASN A 71 4.08 -18.73 11.73
C ASN A 71 5.15 -18.46 12.79
N LEU A 72 6.29 -17.88 12.40
CA LEU A 72 7.35 -17.46 13.31
C LEU A 72 7.47 -15.94 13.35
N THR A 73 7.83 -15.40 14.50
CA THR A 73 8.23 -14.02 14.66
C THR A 73 9.67 -13.81 14.16
N ASN A 74 10.11 -12.55 14.03
CA ASN A 74 11.50 -12.21 13.69
C ASN A 74 12.54 -12.67 14.75
N LYS A 75 12.09 -13.14 15.93
CA LYS A 75 12.93 -13.74 16.98
C LYS A 75 12.87 -15.27 16.97
N GLY A 76 12.31 -15.89 15.94
CA GLY A 76 12.19 -17.35 15.83
C GLY A 76 11.16 -18.01 16.75
N LYS A 77 10.37 -17.22 17.49
CA LYS A 77 9.29 -17.73 18.35
C LYS A 77 8.00 -17.89 17.56
N GLU A 78 7.11 -18.77 18.00
CA GLU A 78 5.77 -18.89 17.44
C GLU A 78 5.06 -17.53 17.41
N ASN A 79 4.43 -17.23 16.29
CA ASN A 79 3.66 -16.01 16.15
C ASN A 79 2.28 -16.17 16.80
N PRO A 80 1.95 -15.43 17.87
CA PRO A 80 0.69 -15.56 18.57
C PRO A 80 -0.53 -15.22 17.69
N MET A 81 -0.32 -14.52 16.57
CA MET A 81 -1.38 -14.18 15.61
C MET A 81 -1.60 -15.29 14.56
N TRP A 82 -0.72 -16.29 14.50
CA TRP A 82 -0.81 -17.36 13.50
C TRP A 82 -2.14 -18.11 13.49
N PRO A 83 -2.74 -18.49 14.64
CA PRO A 83 -4.06 -19.13 14.65
C PRO A 83 -5.18 -18.27 14.03
N MET A 84 -5.07 -16.93 14.15
CA MET A 84 -6.03 -16.02 13.51
C MET A 84 -5.87 -16.06 11.98
N TYR A 85 -4.63 -16.02 11.47
CA TYR A 85 -4.38 -16.11 10.02
C TYR A 85 -4.88 -17.43 9.42
N LEU A 86 -4.71 -18.55 10.13
CA LEU A 86 -5.26 -19.84 9.68
C LEU A 86 -6.79 -19.82 9.59
N LYS A 87 -7.47 -19.23 10.57
CA LYS A 87 -8.95 -19.10 10.55
C LYS A 87 -9.46 -18.25 9.39
N MET A 88 -8.66 -17.27 8.90
CA MET A 88 -9.06 -16.47 7.76
C MET A 88 -9.18 -17.30 6.46
N LEU A 89 -8.44 -18.39 6.33
CA LEU A 89 -8.53 -19.29 5.17
C LEU A 89 -9.84 -20.10 5.12
N GLU A 90 -10.58 -20.15 6.24
CA GLU A 90 -11.83 -20.88 6.37
C GLU A 90 -13.07 -19.99 6.17
N TRP A 91 -12.85 -18.71 5.86
CA TRP A 91 -13.96 -17.78 5.66
C TRP A 91 -14.64 -17.97 4.32
N VAL A 92 -15.96 -17.84 4.31
CA VAL A 92 -16.80 -18.00 3.11
C VAL A 92 -17.03 -16.61 2.50
N PRO A 93 -16.45 -16.32 1.31
CA PRO A 93 -16.70 -15.08 0.61
C PRO A 93 -18.05 -15.09 -0.11
N GLU A 94 -18.61 -13.91 -0.32
CA GLU A 94 -19.93 -13.73 -0.97
C GLU A 94 -19.95 -14.26 -2.40
N ILE A 95 -18.85 -14.03 -3.16
CA ILE A 95 -18.79 -14.41 -4.58
C ILE A 95 -18.68 -15.93 -4.82
N ASP A 96 -18.15 -16.67 -3.85
CA ASP A 96 -17.88 -18.13 -3.97
C ASP A 96 -18.86 -18.97 -3.15
N ARG A 97 -19.85 -18.33 -2.50
CA ARG A 97 -20.82 -19.04 -1.65
C ARG A 97 -21.74 -19.95 -2.46
N LYS A 98 -22.12 -21.04 -1.84
CA LYS A 98 -23.24 -21.85 -2.30
C LYS A 98 -24.58 -21.23 -1.88
N ASP A 99 -25.68 -21.64 -2.52
CA ASP A 99 -27.00 -20.98 -2.36
C ASP A 99 -27.48 -20.91 -0.90
N ASP A 100 -27.08 -21.88 -0.06
CA ASP A 100 -27.48 -21.99 1.35
C ASP A 100 -26.40 -21.49 2.34
N GLU A 101 -25.24 -21.07 1.87
CA GLU A 101 -24.17 -20.54 2.73
C GLU A 101 -24.36 -19.04 3.00
N ILE A 102 -24.16 -18.62 4.25
CA ILE A 102 -24.16 -17.22 4.64
C ILE A 102 -22.74 -16.67 4.54
N PRO A 103 -22.51 -15.57 3.79
CA PRO A 103 -21.18 -14.98 3.71
C PRO A 103 -20.68 -14.53 5.08
N THR A 104 -19.38 -14.60 5.29
CA THR A 104 -18.78 -14.26 6.57
C THR A 104 -18.86 -12.76 6.84
N SER A 105 -19.56 -12.37 7.90
CA SER A 105 -19.52 -11.00 8.43
C SER A 105 -18.26 -10.80 9.25
N LEU A 106 -17.56 -9.68 9.03
CA LEU A 106 -16.24 -9.40 9.59
C LEU A 106 -16.19 -8.12 10.40
N ASN A 107 -15.35 -8.14 11.44
CA ASN A 107 -14.77 -6.97 12.09
C ASN A 107 -13.26 -7.03 11.90
N VAL A 108 -12.71 -6.05 11.19
CA VAL A 108 -11.29 -5.98 10.78
C VAL A 108 -10.68 -4.74 11.40
N GLU A 109 -9.50 -4.90 11.98
CA GLU A 109 -8.75 -3.83 12.62
C GLU A 109 -7.30 -3.86 12.11
N GLY A 110 -6.70 -2.68 11.94
CA GLY A 110 -5.34 -2.62 11.44
C GLY A 110 -4.74 -1.24 11.36
N THR A 111 -3.69 -1.11 10.58
CA THR A 111 -2.96 0.13 10.36
C THR A 111 -2.76 0.38 8.88
N ILE A 112 -2.71 1.66 8.50
CA ILE A 112 -2.31 2.02 7.14
C ILE A 112 -0.80 2.06 7.03
N ARG A 113 -0.31 1.69 5.85
CA ARG A 113 1.09 1.85 5.42
C ARG A 113 1.11 2.30 3.98
N ILE A 114 2.23 2.82 3.55
CA ILE A 114 2.43 3.14 2.14
C ILE A 114 3.09 2.00 1.40
N ASN A 115 2.79 1.95 0.12
CA ASN A 115 3.47 1.13 -0.85
C ASN A 115 3.89 2.01 -2.02
N ASP A 116 5.19 2.21 -2.14
CA ASP A 116 5.80 2.94 -3.25
C ASP A 116 6.30 1.94 -4.28
N TYR A 117 5.92 2.13 -5.53
CA TYR A 117 6.36 1.29 -6.63
C TYR A 117 6.45 2.09 -7.92
N VAL A 118 7.27 1.60 -8.83
CA VAL A 118 7.33 2.16 -10.19
C VAL A 118 6.33 1.39 -11.05
N ASN A 119 5.38 2.12 -11.62
CA ASN A 119 4.38 1.54 -12.50
C ASN A 119 4.98 1.16 -13.88
N GLN A 120 4.19 0.48 -14.73
CA GLN A 120 4.63 0.06 -16.06
C GLN A 120 5.04 1.22 -16.98
N GLN A 121 4.58 2.43 -16.69
CA GLN A 121 4.93 3.65 -17.44
C GLN A 121 6.22 4.30 -16.92
N GLY A 122 6.86 3.73 -15.90
CA GLY A 122 8.09 4.25 -15.29
C GLY A 122 7.88 5.39 -14.29
N ASN A 123 6.64 5.66 -13.92
CA ASN A 123 6.30 6.67 -12.92
C ASN A 123 6.18 6.05 -11.53
N VAL A 124 6.60 6.80 -10.50
CA VAL A 124 6.34 6.40 -9.11
C VAL A 124 4.86 6.53 -8.79
N SER A 125 4.33 5.49 -8.20
CA SER A 125 2.98 5.47 -7.65
C SER A 125 3.05 5.15 -6.16
N THR A 126 2.38 5.96 -5.34
CA THR A 126 2.24 5.74 -3.91
C THR A 126 0.79 5.36 -3.62
N THR A 127 0.59 4.22 -2.98
CA THR A 127 -0.75 3.77 -2.57
C THR A 127 -0.78 3.48 -1.08
N LEU A 128 -1.92 3.75 -0.44
CA LEU A 128 -2.16 3.32 0.93
C LEU A 128 -2.48 1.82 0.93
N ARG A 129 -1.83 1.09 1.82
CA ARG A 129 -2.14 -0.31 2.13
C ARG A 129 -2.79 -0.40 3.50
N TRP A 130 -3.91 -1.06 3.54
CA TRP A 130 -4.69 -1.33 4.74
C TRP A 130 -4.26 -2.69 5.30
N ASN A 131 -3.28 -2.67 6.21
CA ASN A 131 -2.71 -3.91 6.75
C ASN A 131 -3.49 -4.38 7.96
N VAL A 132 -3.97 -5.62 7.91
CA VAL A 132 -4.75 -6.24 8.96
C VAL A 132 -3.85 -6.66 10.11
N ASN A 133 -4.14 -6.14 11.31
CA ASN A 133 -3.52 -6.56 12.55
C ASN A 133 -4.42 -7.56 13.30
N LYS A 134 -5.74 -7.42 13.16
CA LYS A 134 -6.73 -8.29 13.78
C LYS A 134 -7.96 -8.39 12.89
N ALA A 135 -8.48 -9.60 12.74
CA ALA A 135 -9.75 -9.83 12.07
C ALA A 135 -10.48 -10.99 12.72
N GLN A 136 -11.79 -10.86 12.81
CA GLN A 136 -12.65 -11.86 13.42
C GLN A 136 -14.04 -11.86 12.76
N LYS A 137 -14.72 -12.97 12.83
CA LYS A 137 -16.13 -13.01 12.44
C LYS A 137 -16.90 -12.07 13.36
N ALA A 138 -17.79 -11.26 12.80
CA ALA A 138 -18.69 -10.43 13.58
C ALA A 138 -19.61 -11.34 14.41
N LYS A 139 -19.93 -10.91 15.63
CA LYS A 139 -20.78 -11.69 16.55
C LYS A 139 -22.22 -11.80 16.06
N THR A 140 -22.66 -10.85 15.27
CA THR A 140 -24.01 -10.76 14.74
C THR A 140 -23.93 -10.79 13.22
N VAL A 141 -24.85 -11.47 12.56
CA VAL A 141 -25.02 -11.34 11.11
C VAL A 141 -25.35 -9.88 10.83
N LEU A 142 -24.61 -9.27 9.91
CA LEU A 142 -24.85 -7.88 9.55
C LEU A 142 -26.15 -7.83 8.75
N ASP A 143 -27.12 -7.13 9.30
CA ASP A 143 -28.36 -6.75 8.64
C ASP A 143 -28.32 -5.26 8.25
N GLU A 144 -29.37 -4.77 7.62
CA GLU A 144 -29.48 -3.38 7.18
C GLU A 144 -29.40 -2.36 8.34
N ASN A 145 -29.60 -2.81 9.58
CA ASN A 145 -29.59 -1.94 10.77
C ASN A 145 -28.21 -1.86 11.43
N VAL A 146 -27.24 -2.70 11.03
CA VAL A 146 -25.89 -2.65 11.58
C VAL A 146 -25.03 -1.71 10.73
N PRO A 147 -24.55 -0.58 11.30
CA PRO A 147 -23.67 0.30 10.56
C PRO A 147 -22.43 -0.44 10.04
N THR A 148 -22.26 -0.43 8.73
CA THR A 148 -21.08 -1.01 8.07
C THR A 148 -20.28 0.09 7.42
N GLY A 149 -18.96 0.02 7.52
CA GLY A 149 -18.07 1.03 6.97
C GLY A 149 -16.63 0.79 7.35
N THR A 150 -15.75 1.61 6.83
CA THR A 150 -14.34 1.63 7.19
C THR A 150 -13.98 3.02 7.73
N ALA A 151 -13.65 3.09 9.02
CA ALA A 151 -13.19 4.30 9.69
C ALA A 151 -11.68 4.21 9.94
N LEU A 152 -10.99 5.34 9.77
CA LEU A 152 -9.57 5.51 10.10
C LEU A 152 -9.44 6.64 11.11
N LYS A 153 -8.75 6.38 12.22
CA LYS A 153 -8.24 7.39 13.15
C LYS A 153 -6.74 7.52 12.98
N ALA A 154 -6.27 8.73 12.71
CA ALA A 154 -4.84 8.96 12.52
C ALA A 154 -4.42 10.34 13.01
N THR A 155 -3.28 10.40 13.70
CA THR A 155 -2.61 11.65 14.05
C THR A 155 -1.71 12.03 12.88
N LEU A 156 -1.99 13.19 12.28
CA LEU A 156 -1.36 13.62 11.04
C LEU A 156 -0.96 15.09 11.09
N TYR A 157 0.13 15.40 10.40
CA TYR A 157 0.61 16.76 10.17
C TYR A 157 -0.04 17.34 8.91
N ILE A 158 -0.54 18.57 8.97
CA ILE A 158 -1.19 19.26 7.85
C ILE A 158 -0.11 19.92 7.00
N GLN A 159 0.16 19.36 5.82
CA GLN A 159 1.13 19.92 4.88
C GLN A 159 0.51 20.94 3.91
N SER A 160 -0.71 20.70 3.45
CA SER A 160 -1.42 21.65 2.60
C SER A 160 -2.93 21.46 2.65
N ILE A 161 -3.62 22.58 2.51
CA ILE A 161 -5.06 22.68 2.37
C ILE A 161 -5.31 23.38 1.03
N LYS A 162 -6.12 22.81 0.14
CA LYS A 162 -6.42 23.38 -1.18
C LYS A 162 -7.89 23.20 -1.49
N LYS A 163 -8.51 24.21 -2.09
CA LYS A 163 -9.85 24.08 -2.63
C LYS A 163 -9.87 23.13 -3.82
N GLU A 164 -10.88 22.27 -3.90
CA GLU A 164 -11.08 21.41 -5.04
C GLU A 164 -11.68 22.19 -6.19
N ILE A 165 -11.06 22.11 -7.38
CA ILE A 165 -11.52 22.74 -8.60
C ILE A 165 -11.82 21.65 -9.62
N VAL A 166 -13.05 21.59 -10.11
CA VAL A 166 -13.49 20.67 -11.16
C VAL A 166 -14.09 21.49 -12.30
N ASN A 167 -13.58 21.31 -13.53
CA ASN A 167 -13.99 22.06 -14.72
C ASN A 167 -13.93 23.60 -14.54
N GLU A 168 -12.88 24.09 -13.89
CA GLU A 168 -12.64 25.51 -13.58
C GLU A 168 -13.59 26.13 -12.54
N GLU A 169 -14.43 25.33 -11.88
CA GLU A 169 -15.33 25.76 -10.81
C GLU A 169 -14.91 25.16 -9.46
N GLU A 170 -14.99 25.96 -8.38
CA GLU A 170 -14.79 25.48 -7.01
C GLU A 170 -15.97 24.61 -6.60
N THR A 171 -15.69 23.42 -6.06
CA THR A 171 -16.72 22.47 -5.60
C THR A 171 -17.18 22.73 -4.15
N GLY A 172 -16.55 23.67 -3.46
CA GLY A 172 -16.73 23.88 -2.01
C GLY A 172 -15.96 22.87 -1.14
N ARG A 173 -15.39 21.81 -1.73
CA ARG A 173 -14.61 20.79 -1.00
C ARG A 173 -13.15 21.22 -0.84
N LEU A 174 -12.48 20.71 0.23
CA LEU A 174 -11.06 20.92 0.43
C LEU A 174 -10.29 19.61 0.17
N LEU A 175 -9.15 19.73 -0.49
CA LEU A 175 -8.18 18.66 -0.70
C LEU A 175 -7.03 18.82 0.28
N LEU A 176 -6.89 17.85 1.18
CA LEU A 176 -5.84 17.84 2.17
C LEU A 176 -4.66 16.97 1.72
N THR A 177 -3.45 17.47 1.94
CA THR A 177 -2.23 16.66 1.94
C THR A 177 -1.70 16.62 3.36
N LEU A 178 -1.76 15.45 3.95
CA LEU A 178 -1.40 15.18 5.34
C LEU A 178 -0.20 14.23 5.38
N TYR A 179 0.56 14.25 6.48
CA TYR A 179 1.67 13.33 6.69
C TYR A 179 1.61 12.68 8.06
N GLY A 180 1.82 11.37 8.07
CA GLY A 180 2.10 10.61 9.28
C GLY A 180 3.55 10.13 9.29
N ALA A 181 3.97 9.51 10.41
CA ALA A 181 5.27 8.88 10.55
C ALA A 181 5.12 7.41 10.93
N ASP A 182 5.96 6.55 10.34
CA ASP A 182 6.02 5.13 10.66
C ASP A 182 6.95 4.84 11.84
N ASN A 183 7.06 3.56 12.20
CA ASN A 183 7.92 3.11 13.30
C ASN A 183 9.44 3.19 13.01
N LYS A 184 9.83 3.61 11.82
CA LYS A 184 11.22 3.84 11.41
C LYS A 184 11.55 5.32 11.29
N GLY A 185 10.59 6.19 11.59
CA GLY A 185 10.72 7.63 11.42
C GLY A 185 10.61 8.09 9.96
N ALA A 186 10.13 7.25 9.06
CA ALA A 186 9.84 7.65 7.69
C ALA A 186 8.44 8.24 7.58
N CYS A 187 8.33 9.38 6.89
CA CYS A 187 7.03 10.01 6.67
C CYS A 187 6.25 9.32 5.56
N PHE A 188 4.93 9.33 5.68
CA PHE A 188 4.03 8.83 4.65
C PHE A 188 2.88 9.81 4.38
N PRO A 189 2.57 10.07 3.10
CA PRO A 189 1.48 10.98 2.73
C PRO A 189 0.12 10.29 2.86
N VAL A 190 -0.86 11.06 3.32
CA VAL A 190 -2.27 10.72 3.32
C VAL A 190 -3.01 11.85 2.60
N LYS A 191 -3.74 11.50 1.55
CA LYS A 191 -4.63 12.45 0.87
C LYS A 191 -6.05 12.24 1.37
N ALA A 192 -6.69 13.32 1.79
CA ALA A 192 -8.05 13.30 2.30
C ALA A 192 -8.86 14.46 1.73
N ILE A 193 -10.16 14.38 1.90
CA ILE A 193 -11.12 15.35 1.40
C ILE A 193 -11.96 15.81 2.58
N VAL A 194 -12.18 17.11 2.68
CA VAL A 194 -13.21 17.70 3.52
C VAL A 194 -14.40 18.04 2.62
N ASN A 195 -15.58 17.56 2.97
CA ASN A 195 -16.79 17.89 2.22
C ASN A 195 -17.18 19.36 2.42
N GLU A 196 -17.96 19.90 1.50
CA GLU A 196 -18.41 21.29 1.47
C GLU A 196 -19.07 21.73 2.80
N ASP A 197 -19.85 20.85 3.40
CA ASP A 197 -20.57 21.10 4.66
C ASP A 197 -19.68 21.26 5.91
N LEU A 198 -18.44 20.80 5.84
CA LEU A 198 -17.43 20.90 6.90
C LEU A 198 -16.25 21.82 6.54
N ALA A 199 -16.23 22.36 5.32
CA ALA A 199 -15.04 23.06 4.82
C ALA A 199 -14.78 24.38 5.57
N GLU A 200 -15.81 25.17 5.87
CA GLU A 200 -15.70 26.43 6.62
C GLU A 200 -15.24 26.15 8.06
N ASP A 201 -15.88 25.22 8.75
CA ASP A 201 -15.51 24.82 10.12
C ASP A 201 -14.07 24.29 10.18
N PHE A 202 -13.63 23.56 9.12
CA PHE A 202 -12.27 23.06 9.04
C PHE A 202 -11.24 24.19 8.88
N GLU A 203 -11.51 25.17 7.99
CA GLU A 203 -10.61 26.31 7.76
C GLU A 203 -10.56 27.24 8.98
N ASP A 204 -11.62 27.30 9.79
CA ASP A 204 -11.64 28.07 11.04
C ASP A 204 -10.87 27.41 12.18
N CYS A 205 -10.78 26.06 12.20
CA CYS A 205 -10.15 25.30 13.28
C CYS A 205 -8.69 24.91 13.00
N TYR A 206 -8.30 24.72 11.72
CA TYR A 206 -7.03 24.08 11.38
C TYR A 206 -6.22 24.84 10.35
N GLU A 207 -4.90 24.91 10.58
CA GLU A 207 -3.93 25.56 9.71
C GLU A 207 -2.82 24.59 9.27
N VAL A 208 -2.12 24.97 8.19
CA VAL A 208 -0.91 24.27 7.74
C VAL A 208 0.16 24.35 8.82
N GLY A 209 0.78 23.22 9.14
CA GLY A 209 1.77 23.12 10.20
C GLY A 209 1.30 22.45 11.47
N MET A 210 -0.01 22.37 11.67
CA MET A 210 -0.60 21.71 12.84
C MET A 210 -0.50 20.19 12.78
N THR A 211 -0.38 19.58 13.95
CA THR A 211 -0.50 18.12 14.15
C THR A 211 -1.81 17.81 14.84
N VAL A 212 -2.68 17.07 14.17
CA VAL A 212 -4.05 16.85 14.62
C VAL A 212 -4.44 15.38 14.54
N PRO A 213 -5.13 14.83 15.55
CA PRO A 213 -5.81 13.55 15.47
C PRO A 213 -7.11 13.71 14.65
N PHE A 214 -7.18 13.04 13.51
CA PHE A 214 -8.32 13.09 12.62
C PHE A 214 -9.08 11.77 12.57
N ASP A 215 -10.39 11.88 12.37
CA ASP A 215 -11.29 10.79 12.04
C ASP A 215 -11.71 10.86 10.57
N PHE A 216 -11.54 9.74 9.87
CA PHE A 216 -11.87 9.62 8.46
C PHE A 216 -12.80 8.44 8.21
N GLU A 217 -13.57 8.57 7.15
CA GLU A 217 -14.34 7.49 6.57
C GLU A 217 -13.81 7.17 5.17
N LEU A 218 -13.61 5.87 4.89
CA LEU A 218 -13.21 5.42 3.56
C LEU A 218 -14.46 5.18 2.73
N ILE A 219 -14.55 5.87 1.59
CA ILE A 219 -15.62 5.71 0.62
C ILE A 219 -15.04 5.14 -0.66
N ALA A 220 -15.59 4.03 -1.16
CA ALA A 220 -15.23 3.46 -2.45
C ALA A 220 -16.40 3.69 -3.42
N ARG A 221 -16.13 4.45 -4.48
CA ARG A 221 -17.11 4.73 -5.53
C ARG A 221 -16.67 4.07 -6.83
N HIS A 222 -17.59 3.36 -7.46
CA HIS A 222 -17.39 2.85 -8.81
C HIS A 222 -17.67 3.98 -9.82
N ILE A 223 -16.64 4.46 -10.50
CA ILE A 223 -16.76 5.49 -11.53
C ILE A 223 -16.65 4.83 -12.91
N GLY A 224 -17.75 4.89 -13.66
CA GLY A 224 -17.79 4.47 -15.06
C GLY A 224 -18.00 2.97 -15.24
N GLY A 225 -18.76 2.66 -16.18
CA GLY A 225 -19.18 1.36 -16.67
C GLY A 225 -20.48 1.58 -17.43
N ARG A 226 -20.41 1.99 -18.71
CA ARG A 226 -21.60 1.91 -19.53
C ARG A 226 -21.89 0.44 -19.75
N VAL A 227 -22.91 -0.06 -19.07
CA VAL A 227 -23.57 -1.30 -19.45
C VAL A 227 -24.08 -1.07 -20.86
N GLY A 228 -23.39 -1.63 -21.86
CA GLY A 228 -23.88 -1.61 -23.20
C GLY A 228 -25.20 -2.36 -23.28
N GLU A 229 -26.29 -1.67 -23.64
CA GLU A 229 -27.57 -2.31 -23.93
C GLU A 229 -27.32 -3.41 -24.98
N LYS A 230 -27.64 -4.64 -24.61
CA LYS A 230 -27.67 -5.76 -25.56
C LYS A 230 -28.78 -5.52 -26.57
N LYS A 231 -28.45 -4.89 -27.71
CA LYS A 231 -29.36 -4.85 -28.85
C LYS A 231 -29.38 -6.21 -29.53
N PHE A 232 -30.57 -6.82 -29.54
CA PHE A 232 -30.85 -8.08 -30.22
C PHE A 232 -30.36 -8.03 -31.68
N GLY A 233 -29.49 -8.95 -32.10
CA GLY A 233 -29.24 -9.27 -33.50
C GLY A 233 -27.91 -8.84 -34.14
N ARG A 234 -26.95 -8.26 -33.44
CA ARG A 234 -25.58 -8.08 -33.96
C ARG A 234 -24.54 -8.41 -32.87
N LYS A 235 -23.56 -9.27 -33.20
CA LYS A 235 -22.35 -9.45 -32.41
C LYS A 235 -21.46 -8.18 -32.53
N THR A 236 -21.89 -7.12 -31.92
CA THR A 236 -21.02 -5.98 -31.68
C THR A 236 -20.14 -6.36 -30.47
N LYS A 237 -18.82 -6.37 -30.64
CA LYS A 237 -17.89 -6.35 -29.53
C LYS A 237 -18.14 -5.05 -28.78
N VAL A 238 -19.00 -5.09 -27.77
CA VAL A 238 -19.17 -3.98 -26.83
C VAL A 238 -17.86 -3.92 -26.10
N ALA A 239 -17.09 -2.85 -26.30
CA ALA A 239 -16.01 -2.51 -25.40
C ALA A 239 -16.66 -2.27 -24.03
N VAL A 240 -16.60 -3.25 -23.16
CA VAL A 240 -16.96 -3.09 -21.76
C VAL A 240 -15.90 -2.16 -21.22
N ASN A 241 -16.24 -0.88 -21.11
CA ASN A 241 -15.43 0.06 -20.38
C ASN A 241 -15.60 -0.35 -18.92
N ASN A 242 -14.69 -1.18 -18.43
CA ASN A 242 -14.66 -1.55 -17.03
C ASN A 242 -14.42 -0.24 -16.28
N GLY A 243 -15.40 0.19 -15.51
CA GLY A 243 -15.25 1.31 -14.59
C GLY A 243 -14.08 1.04 -13.64
N PHE A 244 -13.59 2.07 -12.99
CA PHE A 244 -12.55 1.96 -11.98
C PHE A 244 -13.10 2.39 -10.63
N ASP A 245 -12.64 1.72 -9.59
CA ASP A 245 -13.00 2.07 -8.22
C ASP A 245 -12.07 3.20 -7.75
N VAL A 246 -12.69 4.31 -7.33
CA VAL A 246 -11.99 5.41 -6.66
C VAL A 246 -12.24 5.27 -5.17
N GLN A 247 -11.16 5.25 -4.40
CA GLN A 247 -11.23 5.30 -2.95
C GLN A 247 -10.91 6.72 -2.49
N GLU A 248 -11.85 7.33 -1.79
CA GLU A 248 -11.72 8.64 -1.18
C GLU A 248 -11.71 8.49 0.34
N LEU A 249 -10.78 9.16 0.99
CA LEU A 249 -10.71 9.26 2.44
C LEU A 249 -11.38 10.59 2.81
N ILE A 250 -12.56 10.51 3.37
CA ILE A 250 -13.36 11.68 3.74
C ILE A 250 -13.15 11.99 5.22
N LEU A 251 -12.77 13.22 5.53
CA LEU A 251 -12.70 13.71 6.90
C LEU A 251 -14.13 13.81 7.48
N VAL A 252 -14.34 13.22 8.65
CA VAL A 252 -15.62 13.27 9.37
C VAL A 252 -15.50 13.91 10.74
N GLY A 253 -14.27 14.16 11.21
CA GLY A 253 -14.02 14.84 12.48
C GLY A 253 -12.53 15.03 12.75
N GLY A 254 -12.23 15.84 13.74
CA GLY A 254 -10.88 16.08 14.26
C GLY A 254 -10.94 16.48 15.72
N GLU A 255 -9.83 16.28 16.40
CA GLU A 255 -9.64 16.70 17.80
C GLU A 255 -8.85 18.03 17.82
N ASP A 256 -8.58 18.55 19.00
CA ASP A 256 -7.73 19.73 19.17
C ASP A 256 -6.30 19.46 18.67
N GLU A 257 -5.60 20.51 18.24
CA GLU A 257 -4.19 20.43 17.86
C GLU A 257 -3.36 19.85 19.02
N ILE A 258 -2.43 18.98 18.65
CA ILE A 258 -1.42 18.51 19.62
C ILE A 258 -0.33 19.58 19.73
N GLU A 259 -0.26 20.21 20.88
CA GLU A 259 0.71 21.24 21.18
C GLU A 259 2.16 20.70 21.21
N GLU A 260 3.10 21.60 20.90
CA GLU A 260 4.52 21.32 21.05
C GLU A 260 4.85 21.04 22.53
N PRO A 261 5.48 19.90 22.87
CA PRO A 261 5.87 19.62 24.24
C PRO A 261 6.97 20.60 24.69
N GLU A 262 6.95 20.98 25.99
CA GLU A 262 7.97 21.87 26.56
C GLU A 262 9.40 21.37 26.35
N SER A 263 9.59 20.06 26.33
CA SER A 263 10.86 19.40 26.03
C SER A 263 10.62 18.09 25.29
N LEU A 264 11.47 17.79 24.31
CA LEU A 264 11.50 16.49 23.62
C LEU A 264 12.37 15.46 24.33
N VAL A 265 13.14 15.88 25.33
CA VAL A 265 14.04 15.02 26.10
C VAL A 265 13.81 15.23 27.58
N GLU A 266 13.63 14.15 28.30
CA GLU A 266 13.56 14.11 29.75
C GLU A 266 14.68 13.23 30.31
N THR A 267 14.98 13.42 31.58
CA THR A 267 15.97 12.59 32.27
C THR A 267 15.24 11.55 33.13
N ASP A 268 15.57 10.26 32.93
CA ASP A 268 15.01 9.19 33.75
C ASP A 268 15.56 9.19 35.19
N GLU A 269 15.02 8.32 36.04
CA GLU A 269 15.45 8.15 37.44
C GLU A 269 16.93 7.77 37.59
N ASN A 270 17.58 7.26 36.50
CA ASN A 270 18.97 6.87 36.48
C ASN A 270 19.89 7.93 35.88
N GLY A 271 19.36 9.10 35.52
CA GLY A 271 20.10 10.21 34.92
C GLY A 271 20.35 10.05 33.41
N ASN A 272 19.66 9.11 32.74
CA ASN A 272 19.77 8.96 31.29
C ASN A 272 18.74 9.85 30.57
N GLU A 273 19.17 10.43 29.47
CA GLU A 273 18.27 11.14 28.57
C GLU A 273 17.33 10.15 27.86
N ILE A 274 16.04 10.37 27.96
CA ILE A 274 14.99 9.63 27.25
C ILE A 274 14.16 10.55 26.40
N LEU A 275 13.73 10.07 25.24
CA LEU A 275 12.85 10.85 24.36
C LEU A 275 11.42 10.83 24.91
N VAL A 276 10.84 12.01 25.06
CA VAL A 276 9.43 12.16 25.45
C VAL A 276 8.55 11.56 24.38
N LYS A 277 7.64 10.68 24.77
CA LYS A 277 6.65 10.12 23.84
C LYS A 277 5.57 11.16 23.58
N THR A 278 5.59 11.72 22.41
CA THR A 278 4.56 12.65 21.95
C THR A 278 4.03 12.21 20.59
N ASP A 279 2.78 12.52 20.32
CA ASP A 279 2.20 12.41 18.97
C ASP A 279 2.42 13.70 18.16
N TRP A 280 2.95 14.78 18.79
CA TRP A 280 3.28 16.01 18.09
C TRP A 280 4.40 15.79 17.06
N ILE A 281 4.25 16.40 15.91
CA ILE A 281 5.22 16.32 14.81
C ILE A 281 5.91 17.66 14.66
N ASN A 282 7.23 17.69 14.88
CA ASN A 282 8.03 18.89 14.65
C ASN A 282 8.02 19.25 13.15
N PRO A 283 7.55 20.46 12.77
CA PRO A 283 7.45 20.88 11.37
C PRO A 283 8.79 20.82 10.61
N THR A 284 9.87 21.29 11.25
CA THR A 284 11.21 21.28 10.64
C THR A 284 11.72 19.85 10.39
N THR A 285 11.40 18.92 11.29
CA THR A 285 11.76 17.51 11.13
C THR A 285 10.92 16.84 10.06
N MET A 286 9.63 17.18 9.96
CA MET A 286 8.75 16.72 8.89
C MET A 286 9.22 17.20 7.52
N ASP A 287 9.60 18.45 7.36
CA ASP A 287 10.12 18.98 6.11
C ASP A 287 11.40 18.26 5.64
N LYS A 288 12.29 17.93 6.58
CA LYS A 288 13.47 17.10 6.28
C LYS A 288 13.07 15.69 5.84
N ALA A 289 12.11 15.08 6.53
CA ALA A 289 11.64 13.73 6.19
C ALA A 289 10.95 13.68 4.83
N ILE A 290 10.18 14.72 4.45
CA ILE A 290 9.57 14.85 3.12
C ILE A 290 10.66 14.92 2.05
N LYS A 291 11.71 15.73 2.22
CA LYS A 291 12.84 15.81 1.28
C LYS A 291 13.59 14.48 1.14
N ILE A 292 13.82 13.78 2.26
CA ILE A 292 14.44 12.44 2.24
C ILE A 292 13.57 11.47 1.44
N ARG A 293 12.24 11.53 1.64
CA ARG A 293 11.29 10.71 0.89
C ARG A 293 11.32 11.03 -0.60
N GLU A 294 11.33 12.29 -1.00
CA GLU A 294 11.42 12.70 -2.41
C GLU A 294 12.69 12.13 -3.08
N ASN A 295 13.83 12.22 -2.41
CA ASN A 295 15.07 11.63 -2.89
C ASN A 295 14.98 10.12 -3.06
N TYR A 296 14.39 9.42 -2.08
CA TYR A 296 14.13 7.98 -2.17
C TYR A 296 13.24 7.60 -3.37
N LEU A 297 12.17 8.37 -3.63
CA LEU A 297 11.28 8.15 -4.77
C LEU A 297 12.01 8.36 -6.11
N ASN A 298 12.89 9.37 -6.20
CA ASN A 298 13.73 9.62 -7.37
C ASN A 298 14.74 8.48 -7.63
N GLU A 299 15.36 7.94 -6.57
CA GLU A 299 16.24 6.77 -6.66
C GLU A 299 15.49 5.51 -7.14
N LEU A 300 14.23 5.33 -6.71
CA LEU A 300 13.37 4.23 -7.13
C LEU A 300 13.17 4.24 -8.65
N VAL A 301 12.95 5.41 -9.25
CA VAL A 301 12.83 5.57 -10.71
C VAL A 301 14.14 5.21 -11.39
N GLY A 302 15.28 5.65 -10.86
CA GLY A 302 16.60 5.34 -11.41
C GLY A 302 16.87 3.82 -11.45
N LYS A 303 16.66 3.14 -10.32
CA LYS A 303 16.84 1.68 -10.20
C LYS A 303 15.93 0.89 -11.15
N SER A 304 14.67 1.30 -11.27
CA SER A 304 13.72 0.64 -12.19
C SER A 304 14.14 0.76 -13.65
N LYS A 305 14.73 1.88 -14.07
CA LYS A 305 15.25 2.05 -15.44
C LYS A 305 16.44 1.12 -15.70
N ASP A 306 17.32 0.94 -14.72
CA ASP A 306 18.48 0.06 -14.83
C ASP A 306 18.08 -1.42 -14.84
N ASP A 307 17.12 -1.81 -14.01
CA ASP A 307 16.60 -3.18 -13.98
C ASP A 307 15.86 -3.54 -15.29
N ASN A 308 15.10 -2.61 -15.84
CA ASN A 308 14.46 -2.79 -17.15
C ASN A 308 15.47 -2.93 -18.28
N LYS A 309 16.59 -2.17 -18.27
CA LYS A 309 17.69 -2.34 -19.23
C LYS A 309 18.36 -3.71 -19.08
N ARG A 310 18.62 -4.16 -17.85
CA ARG A 310 19.21 -5.49 -17.58
C ARG A 310 18.33 -6.63 -18.06
N THR A 311 17.03 -6.55 -17.79
CA THR A 311 16.05 -7.55 -18.22
C THR A 311 15.96 -7.60 -19.74
N LEU A 312 15.90 -6.46 -20.44
CA LEU A 312 15.90 -6.37 -21.89
C LEU A 312 17.18 -6.95 -22.52
N LEU A 313 18.34 -6.72 -21.90
CA LEU A 313 19.62 -7.28 -22.34
C LEU A 313 19.68 -8.81 -22.13
N GLN A 314 19.14 -9.31 -21.00
CA GLN A 314 19.03 -10.74 -20.75
C GLN A 314 18.10 -11.42 -21.74
N THR A 315 16.92 -10.88 -21.98
CA THR A 315 15.96 -11.40 -22.96
C THR A 315 16.54 -11.42 -24.38
N LYS A 316 17.27 -10.37 -24.79
CA LYS A 316 17.98 -10.35 -26.09
C LYS A 316 19.08 -11.41 -26.16
N LYS A 317 19.86 -11.63 -25.09
CA LYS A 317 20.88 -12.68 -25.01
C LYS A 317 20.28 -14.08 -25.08
N GLU A 318 19.15 -14.31 -24.41
CA GLU A 318 18.43 -15.60 -24.44
C GLU A 318 17.84 -15.85 -25.82
N ALA A 319 17.19 -14.87 -26.45
CA ALA A 319 16.70 -14.98 -27.82
C ALA A 319 17.83 -15.22 -28.85
N ALA A 320 19.00 -14.61 -28.67
CA ALA A 320 20.17 -14.86 -29.50
C ALA A 320 20.71 -16.29 -29.30
N LYS A 321 20.75 -16.81 -28.07
CA LYS A 321 21.14 -18.19 -27.76
C LYS A 321 20.16 -19.22 -28.36
N GLU A 322 18.85 -18.94 -28.35
CA GLU A 322 17.84 -19.80 -28.99
C GLU A 322 17.97 -19.82 -30.49
N ARG A 323 18.23 -18.67 -31.12
CA ARG A 323 18.51 -18.60 -32.58
C ARG A 323 19.77 -19.34 -32.98
N LEU A 324 20.81 -19.34 -32.14
CA LEU A 324 22.02 -20.12 -32.36
C LEU A 324 21.77 -21.64 -32.21
N LYS A 325 20.95 -22.04 -31.23
CA LYS A 325 20.54 -23.43 -31.04
C LYS A 325 19.67 -23.93 -32.18
N SER A 326 18.73 -23.12 -32.69
CA SER A 326 17.89 -23.51 -33.84
C SER A 326 18.68 -23.61 -35.14
N LYS A 327 19.75 -22.84 -35.34
CA LYS A 327 20.66 -22.98 -36.48
C LYS A 327 21.54 -24.22 -36.36
N ALA A 328 21.87 -24.70 -35.17
CA ALA A 328 22.67 -25.91 -34.98
C ALA A 328 21.88 -27.21 -35.16
N THR A 329 20.56 -27.18 -35.18
CA THR A 329 19.69 -28.36 -35.38
C THR A 329 19.22 -28.56 -36.83
N THR A 330 19.58 -27.68 -37.79
CA THR A 330 19.31 -27.84 -39.21
C THR A 330 20.56 -28.21 -39.98
N ASN A 331 21.27 -29.27 -39.57
CA ASN A 331 22.23 -29.93 -40.41
C ASN A 331 21.48 -31.00 -41.23
N THR A 332 20.96 -30.65 -42.38
CA THR A 332 20.74 -31.56 -43.47
C THR A 332 22.02 -31.60 -44.32
N PRO A 333 22.52 -32.79 -44.68
CA PRO A 333 23.76 -32.94 -45.46
C PRO A 333 23.43 -32.81 -46.94
N TRP A 334 23.65 -31.65 -47.52
CA TRP A 334 23.88 -31.50 -48.97
C TRP A 334 24.78 -30.29 -49.21
N ASP A 335 25.94 -30.63 -49.70
CA ASP A 335 27.04 -29.95 -50.36
C ASP A 335 26.87 -28.54 -50.86
N THR A 336 28.00 -27.90 -50.80
CA THR A 336 28.84 -27.15 -51.72
C THR A 336 29.10 -25.72 -51.32
N ASP A 337 30.41 -25.52 -51.12
CA ASP A 337 31.22 -24.35 -51.45
C ASP A 337 30.52 -23.00 -51.54
N PHE A 338 30.79 -22.14 -50.58
CA PHE A 338 31.05 -20.74 -50.90
C PHE A 338 31.90 -20.08 -49.78
N ASP A 339 32.86 -19.37 -50.27
CA ASP A 339 33.97 -18.62 -49.74
C ASP A 339 33.84 -17.96 -48.35
N ASN A 340 34.98 -18.01 -47.69
CA ASN A 340 35.40 -17.14 -46.61
C ASN A 340 35.15 -15.67 -46.94
N ASP A 341 34.32 -15.01 -46.13
CA ASP A 341 34.51 -13.60 -45.86
C ASP A 341 34.54 -13.42 -44.34
N ASP A 342 35.75 -13.15 -43.90
CA ASP A 342 36.09 -12.68 -42.56
C ASP A 342 35.42 -11.32 -42.29
N ASP A 343 34.27 -11.32 -41.67
CA ASP A 343 33.78 -10.14 -41.00
C ASP A 343 34.02 -10.27 -39.47
N ASN A 344 35.19 -9.83 -39.13
CA ASN A 344 35.65 -9.56 -37.77
C ASN A 344 34.81 -8.41 -37.24
N PHE A 345 33.73 -8.72 -36.51
CA PHE A 345 32.93 -7.71 -35.83
C PHE A 345 33.56 -7.44 -34.47
N ASP A 346 34.31 -6.35 -34.43
CA ASP A 346 35.00 -5.83 -33.23
C ASP A 346 33.98 -5.26 -32.25
N PHE A 347 33.94 -5.78 -31.04
CA PHE A 347 32.95 -5.48 -30.00
C PHE A 347 33.35 -4.27 -29.11
N GLU A 348 34.35 -3.47 -29.50
CA GLU A 348 34.88 -2.37 -28.69
C GLU A 348 34.24 -0.98 -28.93
N ASP A 349 33.33 -0.82 -29.90
CA ASP A 349 32.79 0.49 -30.28
C ASP A 349 31.33 0.75 -29.83
N LEU A 350 30.94 0.31 -28.64
CA LEU A 350 29.69 0.76 -28.03
C LEU A 350 29.94 1.44 -26.68
N ASN A 351 30.59 2.58 -26.73
CA ASN A 351 30.49 3.63 -25.72
C ASN A 351 29.22 4.47 -26.01
N TRP A 352 28.19 4.27 -25.17
CA TRP A 352 27.15 5.26 -24.88
C TRP A 352 26.73 5.15 -23.42
#